data_4c2acbb29f5a584732575576a3c1e926
#
_entry.id   4c2acbb29f5a584732575576a3c1e926
#
_cell.length_a   1.000
_cell.length_b   1.000
_cell.length_c   1.000
_cell.angle_alpha   90.00
_cell.angle_beta   90.00
_cell.angle_gamma   90.00
#
_symmetry.space_group_name_H-M   'P 1'
#
loop_
_entity.id
_entity.type
_entity.pdbx_description
1 polymer ?
#
loop_
_entity_poly.entity_id
_entity_poly.type
_entity_poly.pdbx_seq_one_letter_code
_entity_poly.pdbx_strand_id
1 'polypeptide(L)'
;MTPETSDSFVDRTIHAVGGIAVRKGARPRVAVVQRSKDKLWVLPRGRLRRDEHPVRGARREVVEETGFRVEVCEFLGVITYQARSRPKVVRFWLMRAEAEPSYRVMKDIVAVEWLSLAAAIERLSNPLEKVFLTNIGRHAILRAKRPKRRKAIMPAEGAPPRRRSHQRMHS
;
A
#
# COMPACT_ATOMS: atom_id res chain seq x y z
N MET A 1 51.28 -11.22 -9.23
CA MET A 1 49.95 -11.81 -8.96
C MET A 1 49.12 -10.75 -8.29
N THR A 2 48.36 -10.05 -9.07
CA THR A 2 47.32 -9.09 -8.62
C THR A 2 46.08 -9.87 -8.24
N PRO A 3 45.46 -9.65 -7.07
CA PRO A 3 44.15 -10.21 -6.82
C PRO A 3 43.14 -9.41 -7.60
N GLU A 4 42.50 -10.08 -8.55
CA GLU A 4 41.40 -9.57 -9.30
C GLU A 4 40.17 -9.28 -8.41
N THR A 5 39.70 -8.05 -8.57
CA THR A 5 38.31 -7.67 -8.70
C THR A 5 37.35 -8.22 -7.67
N SER A 6 37.00 -7.37 -6.72
CA SER A 6 35.69 -7.35 -6.11
C SER A 6 34.65 -7.29 -7.23
N ASP A 7 34.10 -8.44 -7.60
CA ASP A 7 32.90 -8.56 -8.39
C ASP A 7 31.80 -7.82 -7.62
N SER A 8 31.47 -6.64 -8.10
CA SER A 8 30.40 -5.83 -7.52
C SER A 8 29.14 -6.67 -7.61
N PHE A 9 28.68 -7.13 -6.46
CA PHE A 9 27.43 -7.86 -6.31
C PHE A 9 26.29 -6.91 -6.73
N VAL A 10 26.07 -6.82 -8.04
CA VAL A 10 24.93 -6.06 -8.57
C VAL A 10 23.69 -6.73 -8.03
N ASP A 11 22.99 -6.04 -7.14
CA ASP A 11 21.73 -6.53 -6.59
C ASP A 11 20.75 -6.79 -7.75
N ARG A 12 20.65 -8.06 -8.13
CA ARG A 12 19.75 -8.52 -9.20
C ARG A 12 18.31 -8.65 -8.74
N THR A 13 18.00 -8.30 -7.49
CA THR A 13 16.68 -8.44 -6.91
C THR A 13 15.68 -7.52 -7.59
N ILE A 14 14.53 -8.08 -7.97
CA ILE A 14 13.41 -7.31 -8.47
C ILE A 14 12.60 -6.81 -7.27
N HIS A 15 12.60 -5.51 -7.05
CA HIS A 15 11.76 -4.87 -6.04
C HIS A 15 10.41 -4.49 -6.62
N ALA A 16 9.35 -4.99 -5.99
CA ALA A 16 7.97 -4.67 -6.31
C ALA A 16 7.22 -4.20 -5.06
N VAL A 17 6.17 -3.43 -5.27
CA VAL A 17 5.34 -2.82 -4.23
C VAL A 17 3.88 -2.90 -4.61
N GLY A 18 3.01 -3.03 -3.63
CA GLY A 18 1.57 -3.11 -3.88
C GLY A 18 0.75 -2.98 -2.61
N GLY A 19 -0.51 -3.34 -2.69
CA GLY A 19 -1.41 -3.20 -1.56
C GLY A 19 -2.55 -4.21 -1.52
N ILE A 20 -3.00 -4.47 -0.30
CA ILE A 20 -4.33 -5.00 -0.06
C ILE A 20 -5.27 -3.79 0.00
N ALA A 21 -5.94 -3.51 -1.13
CA ALA A 21 -6.92 -2.44 -1.22
C ALA A 21 -8.27 -2.92 -0.71
N VAL A 22 -8.79 -2.27 0.32
CA VAL A 22 -10.07 -2.58 0.93
C VAL A 22 -11.04 -1.43 0.70
N ARG A 23 -12.16 -1.72 0.03
CA ARG A 23 -13.28 -0.79 -0.11
C ARG A 23 -14.26 -1.01 1.04
N LYS A 24 -14.57 0.08 1.74
CA LYS A 24 -15.51 0.07 2.85
C LYS A 24 -16.94 -0.11 2.37
N GLY A 25 -17.78 -0.63 3.25
CA GLY A 25 -19.21 -0.79 3.05
C GLY A 25 -19.77 -1.72 4.12
N ALA A 26 -21.06 -2.02 4.06
CA ALA A 26 -21.69 -3.00 4.93
C ALA A 26 -20.95 -4.36 4.88
N ARG A 27 -20.45 -4.70 3.68
CA ARG A 27 -19.57 -5.85 3.45
C ARG A 27 -18.28 -5.36 2.80
N PRO A 28 -17.14 -5.36 3.53
CA PRO A 28 -15.87 -4.94 2.98
C PRO A 28 -15.43 -5.82 1.81
N ARG A 29 -14.81 -5.22 0.80
CA ARG A 29 -14.36 -5.87 -0.42
C ARG A 29 -12.88 -5.64 -0.62
N VAL A 30 -12.18 -6.67 -1.09
CA VAL A 30 -10.76 -6.64 -1.42
C VAL A 30 -10.61 -6.61 -2.94
N ALA A 31 -9.73 -5.77 -3.45
CA ALA A 31 -9.42 -5.71 -4.87
C ALA A 31 -8.49 -6.84 -5.29
N VAL A 32 -8.83 -7.50 -6.39
CA VAL A 32 -7.94 -8.35 -7.17
C VAL A 32 -7.99 -7.90 -8.64
N VAL A 33 -6.86 -8.02 -9.34
CA VAL A 33 -6.73 -7.55 -10.72
C VAL A 33 -6.27 -8.67 -11.64
N GLN A 34 -6.75 -8.67 -12.88
CA GLN A 34 -6.33 -9.62 -13.88
C GLN A 34 -5.37 -8.97 -14.87
N ARG A 35 -4.17 -9.50 -14.98
CA ARG A 35 -3.14 -9.00 -15.90
C ARG A 35 -3.42 -9.38 -17.33
N SER A 36 -3.16 -8.48 -18.28
CA SER A 36 -3.40 -8.73 -19.71
C SER A 36 -2.47 -9.80 -20.29
N LYS A 37 -1.20 -9.83 -19.87
CA LYS A 37 -0.14 -10.65 -20.46
C LYS A 37 -0.29 -12.15 -20.25
N ASP A 38 -0.80 -12.58 -19.11
CA ASP A 38 -0.86 -14.00 -18.70
C ASP A 38 -2.22 -14.38 -18.12
N LYS A 39 -3.17 -13.43 -18.08
CA LYS A 39 -4.52 -13.59 -17.53
C LYS A 39 -4.56 -14.03 -16.06
N LEU A 40 -3.45 -13.92 -15.33
CA LEU A 40 -3.39 -14.29 -13.93
C LEU A 40 -4.06 -13.22 -13.05
N TRP A 41 -4.79 -13.68 -12.05
CA TRP A 41 -5.37 -12.85 -11.00
C TRP A 41 -4.38 -12.66 -9.87
N VAL A 42 -4.10 -11.43 -9.51
CA VAL A 42 -3.09 -11.06 -8.51
C VAL A 42 -3.58 -9.91 -7.62
N LEU A 43 -2.95 -9.73 -6.48
CA LEU A 43 -3.08 -8.49 -5.72
C LEU A 43 -2.48 -7.33 -6.52
N PRO A 44 -3.08 -6.11 -6.46
CA PRO A 44 -2.55 -4.94 -7.17
C PRO A 44 -1.10 -4.66 -6.76
N ARG A 45 -0.19 -4.70 -7.71
CA ARG A 45 1.25 -4.51 -7.47
C ARG A 45 2.06 -4.34 -8.74
N GLY A 46 3.13 -3.59 -8.67
CA GLY A 46 4.05 -3.43 -9.79
C GLY A 46 5.48 -3.16 -9.36
N ARG A 47 6.33 -2.88 -10.32
CA ARG A 47 7.75 -2.65 -10.08
C ARG A 47 7.97 -1.28 -9.42
N LEU A 48 8.77 -1.29 -8.36
CA LEU A 48 9.28 -0.05 -7.77
C LEU A 48 10.19 0.65 -8.81
N ARG A 49 9.94 1.92 -9.07
CA ARG A 49 10.77 2.73 -9.97
C ARG A 49 12.08 3.10 -9.25
N ARG A 50 13.09 3.44 -10.04
CA ARG A 50 14.36 3.95 -9.49
C ARG A 50 14.08 5.22 -8.70
N ASP A 51 14.71 5.33 -7.53
CA ASP A 51 14.58 6.48 -6.63
C ASP A 51 13.15 6.79 -6.12
N GLU A 52 12.20 5.87 -6.36
CA GLU A 52 10.83 5.99 -5.85
C GLU A 52 10.74 5.48 -4.41
N HIS A 53 10.12 6.28 -3.54
CA HIS A 53 9.85 5.83 -2.17
C HIS A 53 8.83 4.68 -2.18
N PRO A 54 9.08 3.54 -1.48
CA PRO A 54 8.25 2.34 -1.58
C PRO A 54 6.76 2.56 -1.32
N VAL A 55 6.39 3.39 -0.34
CA VAL A 55 4.99 3.70 -0.03
C VAL A 55 4.31 4.47 -1.17
N ARG A 56 5.03 5.40 -1.81
CA ARG A 56 4.50 6.16 -2.96
C ARG A 56 4.32 5.24 -4.16
N GLY A 57 5.30 4.36 -4.42
CA GLY A 57 5.21 3.36 -5.47
C GLY A 57 4.04 2.39 -5.26
N ALA A 58 3.86 1.90 -4.05
CA ALA A 58 2.74 1.02 -3.71
C ALA A 58 1.38 1.70 -3.94
N ARG A 59 1.24 2.96 -3.50
CA ARG A 59 0.02 3.74 -3.75
C ARG A 59 -0.22 3.96 -5.25
N ARG A 60 0.81 4.32 -6.01
CA ARG A 60 0.74 4.53 -7.46
C ARG A 60 0.27 3.26 -8.17
N GLU A 61 0.91 2.11 -7.91
CA GLU A 61 0.55 0.83 -8.54
C GLU A 61 -0.91 0.45 -8.24
N VAL A 62 -1.36 0.57 -6.99
CA VAL A 62 -2.75 0.25 -6.64
C VAL A 62 -3.73 1.17 -7.35
N VAL A 63 -3.44 2.48 -7.45
CA VAL A 63 -4.29 3.44 -8.18
C VAL A 63 -4.32 3.12 -9.68
N GLU A 64 -3.16 2.89 -10.29
CA GLU A 64 -3.03 2.59 -11.72
C GLU A 64 -3.73 1.28 -12.11
N GLU A 65 -3.65 0.24 -11.27
CA GLU A 65 -4.21 -1.08 -11.55
C GLU A 65 -5.68 -1.23 -11.16
N THR A 66 -6.17 -0.47 -10.16
CA THR A 66 -7.59 -0.57 -9.75
C THR A 66 -8.48 0.55 -10.28
N GLY A 67 -7.91 1.70 -10.63
CA GLY A 67 -8.66 2.91 -10.98
C GLY A 67 -9.23 3.67 -9.79
N PHE A 68 -8.98 3.22 -8.55
CA PHE A 68 -9.51 3.82 -7.34
C PHE A 68 -8.45 4.64 -6.61
N ARG A 69 -8.83 5.82 -6.13
CA ARG A 69 -8.01 6.56 -5.19
C ARG A 69 -7.93 5.80 -3.87
N VAL A 70 -6.74 5.73 -3.28
CA VAL A 70 -6.50 4.99 -2.04
C VAL A 70 -5.73 5.81 -1.02
N GLU A 71 -5.99 5.53 0.24
CA GLU A 71 -5.22 5.99 1.39
C GLU A 71 -4.37 4.84 1.94
N VAL A 72 -3.06 5.04 2.05
CA VAL A 72 -2.16 4.05 2.65
C VAL A 72 -2.30 4.10 4.17
N CYS A 73 -2.49 2.93 4.80
CA CYS A 73 -2.74 2.82 6.23
C CYS A 73 -1.55 2.28 7.01
N GLU A 74 -1.08 1.08 6.67
CA GLU A 74 0.01 0.42 7.38
C GLU A 74 0.73 -0.59 6.50
N PHE A 75 1.97 -0.92 6.84
CA PHE A 75 2.73 -1.99 6.21
C PHE A 75 2.23 -3.34 6.70
N LEU A 76 2.02 -4.29 5.78
CA LEU A 76 1.47 -5.60 6.09
C LEU A 76 2.49 -6.73 6.02
N GLY A 77 3.49 -6.63 5.17
CA GLY A 77 4.50 -7.65 5.03
C GLY A 77 5.10 -7.78 3.63
N VAL A 78 5.83 -8.84 3.45
CA VAL A 78 6.63 -9.11 2.24
C VAL A 78 6.40 -10.53 1.75
N ILE A 79 6.35 -10.70 0.43
CA ILE A 79 6.47 -12.01 -0.22
C ILE A 79 7.77 -12.03 -1.02
N THR A 80 8.50 -13.12 -0.94
CA THR A 80 9.74 -13.33 -1.71
C THR A 80 9.63 -14.61 -2.52
N TYR A 81 10.07 -14.56 -3.78
CA TYR A 81 10.11 -15.74 -4.65
C TYR A 81 11.06 -15.53 -5.83
N GLN A 82 11.38 -16.63 -6.51
CA GLN A 82 12.16 -16.57 -7.76
C GLN A 82 11.23 -16.21 -8.92
N ALA A 83 11.53 -15.11 -9.59
CA ALA A 83 10.86 -14.69 -10.82
C ALA A 83 11.82 -14.89 -12.01
N ARG A 84 11.61 -15.95 -12.78
CA ARG A 84 12.58 -16.43 -13.75
C ARG A 84 13.90 -16.73 -13.05
N SER A 85 15.03 -16.16 -13.40
CA SER A 85 16.32 -16.42 -12.77
C SER A 85 16.71 -15.35 -11.72
N ARG A 86 15.75 -14.56 -11.23
CA ARG A 86 16.04 -13.43 -10.34
C ARG A 86 15.17 -13.47 -9.09
N PRO A 87 15.75 -13.18 -7.91
CA PRO A 87 14.96 -12.97 -6.71
C PRO A 87 13.99 -11.83 -6.90
N LYS A 88 12.78 -11.99 -6.40
CA LYS A 88 11.77 -10.92 -6.37
C LYS A 88 11.24 -10.75 -4.96
N VAL A 89 11.17 -9.51 -4.53
CA VAL A 89 10.64 -9.07 -3.26
C VAL A 89 9.44 -8.17 -3.52
N VAL A 90 8.28 -8.52 -3.00
CA VAL A 90 7.06 -7.71 -3.10
C VAL A 90 6.64 -7.26 -1.72
N ARG A 91 6.58 -5.94 -1.49
CA ARG A 91 6.13 -5.33 -0.23
C ARG A 91 4.69 -4.88 -0.36
N PHE A 92 3.86 -5.20 0.63
CA PHE A 92 2.43 -4.89 0.63
C PHE A 92 2.04 -3.97 1.78
N TRP A 93 1.17 -3.02 1.48
CA TRP A 93 0.52 -2.13 2.45
C TRP A 93 -0.98 -2.32 2.46
N LEU A 94 -1.60 -2.12 3.61
CA LEU A 94 -3.05 -1.93 3.70
C LEU A 94 -3.42 -0.57 3.13
N MET A 95 -4.41 -0.55 2.27
CA MET A 95 -4.94 0.66 1.66
C MET A 95 -6.47 0.69 1.73
N ARG A 96 -7.01 1.86 2.07
CA ARG A 96 -8.46 2.12 1.98
C ARG A 96 -8.77 2.73 0.64
N ALA A 97 -9.65 2.09 -0.12
CA ALA A 97 -10.13 2.62 -1.38
C ALA A 97 -11.37 3.50 -1.16
N GLU A 98 -11.51 4.52 -2.00
CA GLU A 98 -12.75 5.31 -2.11
C GLU A 98 -13.92 4.44 -2.61
N ALA A 99 -15.16 4.94 -2.50
CA ALA A 99 -16.34 4.20 -2.89
C ALA A 99 -16.44 4.01 -4.41
N GLU A 100 -16.01 5.04 -5.16
CA GLU A 100 -16.12 5.09 -6.61
C GLU A 100 -14.74 5.20 -7.28
N PRO A 101 -14.60 4.70 -8.51
CA PRO A 101 -13.38 4.85 -9.28
C PRO A 101 -13.16 6.31 -9.67
N SER A 102 -11.90 6.74 -9.66
CA SER A 102 -11.49 8.12 -10.01
C SER A 102 -10.64 8.18 -11.28
N TYR A 103 -10.12 7.03 -11.74
CA TYR A 103 -9.18 6.96 -12.86
C TYR A 103 -9.49 5.79 -13.77
N ARG A 104 -8.99 5.86 -15.01
CA ARG A 104 -8.94 4.71 -15.90
C ARG A 104 -7.92 3.70 -15.39
N VAL A 105 -8.28 2.43 -15.47
CA VAL A 105 -7.38 1.32 -15.21
C VAL A 105 -6.31 1.28 -16.32
N MET A 106 -5.06 0.99 -15.96
CA MET A 106 -3.96 0.90 -16.92
C MET A 106 -4.15 -0.25 -17.92
N LYS A 107 -3.51 -0.13 -19.10
CA LYS A 107 -3.68 -1.08 -20.23
C LYS A 107 -3.27 -2.52 -19.91
N ASP A 108 -2.37 -2.69 -18.93
CA ASP A 108 -1.87 -4.00 -18.54
C ASP A 108 -2.84 -4.80 -17.65
N ILE A 109 -3.98 -4.20 -17.30
CA ILE A 109 -5.04 -4.81 -16.51
C ILE A 109 -6.30 -4.95 -17.38
N VAL A 110 -6.85 -6.15 -17.46
CA VAL A 110 -8.07 -6.42 -18.24
C VAL A 110 -9.32 -6.50 -17.40
N ALA A 111 -9.18 -6.75 -16.10
CA ALA A 111 -10.31 -6.77 -15.18
C ALA A 111 -9.88 -6.41 -13.74
N VAL A 112 -10.80 -5.80 -13.01
CA VAL A 112 -10.70 -5.50 -11.59
C VAL A 112 -11.94 -6.04 -10.89
N GLU A 113 -11.76 -6.88 -9.89
CA GLU A 113 -12.87 -7.40 -9.08
C GLU A 113 -12.72 -6.98 -7.62
N TRP A 114 -13.83 -6.58 -7.03
CA TRP A 114 -13.94 -6.28 -5.60
C TRP A 114 -14.71 -7.40 -4.92
N LEU A 115 -14.00 -8.29 -4.24
CA LEU A 115 -14.52 -9.55 -3.74
C LEU A 115 -14.55 -9.58 -2.20
N SER A 116 -15.36 -10.48 -1.64
CA SER A 116 -15.21 -10.87 -0.24
C SER A 116 -13.81 -11.44 -0.01
N LEU A 117 -13.32 -11.44 1.22
CA LEU A 117 -11.99 -11.99 1.51
C LEU A 117 -11.83 -13.43 1.01
N ALA A 118 -12.81 -14.29 1.30
CA ALA A 118 -12.78 -15.68 0.86
C ALA A 118 -12.74 -15.81 -0.67
N ALA A 119 -13.60 -15.08 -1.38
CA ALA A 119 -13.64 -15.09 -2.83
C ALA A 119 -12.35 -14.50 -3.46
N ALA A 120 -11.75 -13.48 -2.84
CA ALA A 120 -10.47 -12.92 -3.28
C ALA A 120 -9.33 -13.95 -3.16
N ILE A 121 -9.26 -14.67 -2.03
CA ILE A 121 -8.28 -15.75 -1.82
C ILE A 121 -8.44 -16.84 -2.89
N GLU A 122 -9.66 -17.28 -3.15
CA GLU A 122 -9.93 -18.28 -4.19
C GLU A 122 -9.56 -17.79 -5.59
N ARG A 123 -9.89 -16.53 -5.91
CA ARG A 123 -9.63 -15.93 -7.21
C ARG A 123 -8.15 -15.77 -7.54
N LEU A 124 -7.30 -15.48 -6.57
CA LEU A 124 -5.86 -15.28 -6.80
C LEU A 124 -5.24 -16.52 -7.47
N SER A 125 -4.40 -16.28 -8.45
CA SER A 125 -3.68 -17.35 -9.18
C SER A 125 -2.34 -17.70 -8.51
N ASN A 126 -1.73 -16.76 -7.79
CA ASN A 126 -0.42 -16.96 -7.17
C ASN A 126 -0.58 -17.61 -5.78
N PRO A 127 -0.01 -18.81 -5.56
CA PRO A 127 -0.14 -19.52 -4.27
C PRO A 127 0.41 -18.72 -3.08
N LEU A 128 1.51 -17.97 -3.26
CA LEU A 128 2.08 -17.15 -2.19
C LEU A 128 1.19 -15.96 -1.83
N GLU A 129 0.53 -15.35 -2.81
CA GLU A 129 -0.45 -14.30 -2.54
C GLU A 129 -1.71 -14.85 -1.87
N LYS A 130 -2.14 -16.08 -2.21
CA LYS A 130 -3.22 -16.77 -1.48
C LYS A 130 -2.86 -16.97 -0.02
N VAL A 131 -1.70 -17.55 0.26
CA VAL A 131 -1.22 -17.78 1.64
C VAL A 131 -1.09 -16.45 2.40
N PHE A 132 -0.50 -15.45 1.77
CA PHE A 132 -0.35 -14.13 2.37
C PHE A 132 -1.71 -13.51 2.72
N LEU A 133 -2.64 -13.48 1.77
CA LEU A 133 -3.98 -12.92 2.01
C LEU A 133 -4.78 -13.73 3.02
N THR A 134 -4.62 -15.06 3.07
CA THR A 134 -5.23 -15.92 4.10
C THR A 134 -4.77 -15.52 5.49
N ASN A 135 -3.47 -15.28 5.68
CA ASN A 135 -2.91 -14.98 6.98
C ASN A 135 -3.20 -13.54 7.45
N ILE A 136 -3.14 -12.57 6.55
CA ILE A 136 -3.22 -11.15 6.92
C ILE A 136 -4.58 -10.49 6.61
N GLY A 137 -5.42 -11.11 5.79
CA GLY A 137 -6.62 -10.48 5.24
C GLY A 137 -7.65 -10.06 6.30
N ARG A 138 -7.88 -10.87 7.33
CA ARG A 138 -8.79 -10.50 8.43
C ARG A 138 -8.28 -9.28 9.18
N HIS A 139 -6.99 -9.24 9.49
CA HIS A 139 -6.35 -8.08 10.10
C HIS A 139 -6.53 -6.84 9.21
N ALA A 140 -6.22 -6.93 7.93
CA ALA A 140 -6.36 -5.85 6.97
C ALA A 140 -7.79 -5.27 6.93
N ILE A 141 -8.81 -6.14 6.88
CA ILE A 141 -10.22 -5.72 6.89
C ILE A 141 -10.60 -5.01 8.19
N LEU A 142 -10.21 -5.57 9.33
CA LEU A 142 -10.51 -4.97 10.64
C LEU A 142 -9.84 -3.60 10.81
N ARG A 143 -8.58 -3.49 10.37
CA ARG A 143 -7.83 -2.22 10.40
C ARG A 143 -8.42 -1.20 9.42
N ALA A 144 -8.85 -1.62 8.23
CA ALA A 144 -9.48 -0.74 7.27
C ALA A 144 -10.80 -0.12 7.80
N LYS A 145 -11.53 -0.83 8.65
CA LYS A 145 -12.78 -0.34 9.26
C LYS A 145 -12.57 0.77 10.30
N ARG A 146 -11.40 0.82 10.95
CA ARG A 146 -11.13 1.82 11.99
C ARG A 146 -11.07 3.23 11.39
N PRO A 147 -11.71 4.22 12.01
CA PRO A 147 -11.60 5.60 11.56
C PRO A 147 -10.13 6.07 11.67
N LYS A 148 -9.75 7.01 10.80
CA LYS A 148 -8.46 7.69 10.89
C LYS A 148 -8.32 8.28 12.29
N ARG A 149 -7.28 7.91 13.06
CA ARG A 149 -6.92 8.70 14.24
C ARG A 149 -6.61 10.11 13.74
N ARG A 150 -7.48 11.06 14.03
CA ARG A 150 -7.13 12.47 13.86
C ARG A 150 -5.80 12.67 14.60
N LYS A 151 -4.74 13.10 13.88
CA LYS A 151 -3.56 13.62 14.56
C LYS A 151 -4.10 14.67 15.53
N ALA A 152 -3.90 14.45 16.82
CA ALA A 152 -4.15 15.50 17.79
C ALA A 152 -3.36 16.71 17.30
N ILE A 153 -4.07 17.79 17.00
CA ILE A 153 -3.43 19.09 16.76
C ILE A 153 -2.80 19.40 18.11
N MET A 154 -1.48 19.23 18.19
CA MET A 154 -0.74 19.74 19.34
C MET A 154 -1.12 21.23 19.47
N PRO A 155 -1.62 21.70 20.61
CA PRO A 155 -1.81 23.11 20.79
C PRO A 155 -0.46 23.79 20.58
N ALA A 156 -0.46 24.84 19.78
CA ALA A 156 0.73 25.65 19.52
C ALA A 156 1.33 26.04 20.86
N GLU A 157 2.50 25.49 21.19
CA GLU A 157 3.31 25.97 22.31
C GLU A 157 3.70 27.43 22.05
N GLY A 158 3.34 28.31 22.97
CA GLY A 158 3.94 29.63 23.04
C GLY A 158 3.04 30.81 22.71
N ALA A 159 1.94 31.01 23.44
CA ALA A 159 1.46 32.37 23.67
C ALA A 159 2.17 32.91 24.90
N PRO A 160 2.96 34.01 24.80
CA PRO A 160 3.60 34.60 25.98
C PRO A 160 2.54 35.16 26.94
N PRO A 161 2.77 35.11 28.27
CA PRO A 161 1.80 35.59 29.25
C PRO A 161 1.55 37.08 29.07
N ARG A 162 0.29 37.47 28.96
CA ARG A 162 -0.14 38.87 28.93
C ARG A 162 0.34 39.55 30.21
N ARG A 163 1.23 40.56 30.09
CA ARG A 163 1.63 41.45 31.15
C ARG A 163 0.38 42.15 31.72
N ARG A 164 0.09 41.94 33.00
CA ARG A 164 -0.87 42.74 33.73
C ARG A 164 -0.31 44.15 33.90
N SER A 165 -0.96 45.14 33.30
CA SER A 165 -0.70 46.55 33.58
C SER A 165 -1.16 46.88 34.98
N HIS A 166 -0.20 47.19 35.86
CA HIS A 166 -0.50 47.83 37.16
C HIS A 166 -0.92 49.27 36.87
N GLN A 167 -2.19 49.55 37.00
CA GLN A 167 -2.66 50.92 37.17
C GLN A 167 -2.26 51.39 38.59
N ARG A 168 -1.31 52.31 38.64
CA ARG A 168 -1.07 53.09 39.83
C ARG A 168 -2.18 54.14 39.96
N MET A 169 -3.01 54.00 41.00
CA MET A 169 -3.85 55.09 41.47
C MET A 169 -2.96 56.05 42.25
N HIS A 170 -2.96 57.33 41.85
CA HIS A 170 -2.50 58.43 42.66
C HIS A 170 -3.72 59.21 43.15
N SER A 171 -3.78 59.38 44.48
CA SER A 171 -4.64 60.31 45.22
C SER A 171 -4.18 61.72 45.07
#